data_a78f9714a43d798aa219aaa196214fd2
#
_entry.id   a78f9714a43d798aa219aaa196214fd2
#
_cell.length_a   1.000
_cell.length_b   1.000
_cell.length_c   1.000
_cell.angle_alpha   90.00
_cell.angle_beta   90.00
_cell.angle_gamma   90.00
#
_symmetry.space_group_name_H-M   'P 1'
#
loop_
_entity.id
_entity.type
_entity.pdbx_description
1 polymer ?
#
loop_
_entity_poly.entity_id
_entity_poly.type
_entity_poly.pdbx_seq_one_letter_code
_entity_poly.pdbx_strand_id
1 'polypeptide(L)'
;MYIPDHFKINDTTEIRNFVQEHPFGMLVNNGKQVPGVTHLPMQLLTDDSGKDSINMHLSKANPHAKALENGESAVAVFLGTNCYISPRWYAAKDNVPTWNYIAVHAVGTLRKIENEDELMKLVDQLTTEHENGAKSPWQADWHVTKIRNMVKAIVGIELKVERWEGKKKIGQNRSTEDQASLRQNLQQSDDPASQILAQQMKTN
;
A
#
# COMPACT_ATOMS: atom_id res chain seq x y z
N MET A 1 -11.85 5.30 5.24
CA MET A 1 -11.05 6.55 5.41
C MET A 1 -11.95 7.78 5.17
N TYR A 2 -11.75 8.92 5.88
CA TYR A 2 -12.42 10.18 5.52
C TYR A 2 -11.76 10.80 4.28
N ILE A 3 -12.53 10.95 3.19
CA ILE A 3 -12.03 11.41 1.89
C ILE A 3 -12.97 12.51 1.35
N PRO A 4 -12.61 13.80 1.47
CA PRO A 4 -13.29 14.86 0.73
C PRO A 4 -13.21 14.62 -0.79
N ASP A 5 -14.27 14.96 -1.52
CA ASP A 5 -14.40 14.65 -2.96
C ASP A 5 -13.22 15.14 -3.79
N HIS A 6 -12.70 16.34 -3.50
CA HIS A 6 -11.55 16.92 -4.21
C HIS A 6 -10.21 16.22 -3.94
N PHE A 7 -10.14 15.28 -2.97
CA PHE A 7 -8.96 14.47 -2.69
C PHE A 7 -9.15 13.00 -3.06
N LYS A 8 -10.32 12.62 -3.55
CA LYS A 8 -10.62 11.23 -3.88
C LYS A 8 -9.91 10.80 -5.17
N ILE A 9 -9.29 9.64 -5.13
CA ILE A 9 -8.84 8.96 -6.34
C ILE A 9 -10.03 8.15 -6.86
N ASN A 10 -10.55 8.52 -8.04
CA ASN A 10 -11.72 7.86 -8.64
C ASN A 10 -11.32 6.78 -9.65
N ASP A 11 -10.11 6.86 -10.22
CA ASP A 11 -9.63 5.90 -11.20
C ASP A 11 -9.02 4.68 -10.49
N THR A 12 -9.65 3.52 -10.69
CA THR A 12 -9.17 2.24 -10.15
C THR A 12 -7.79 1.87 -10.71
N THR A 13 -7.46 2.28 -11.92
CA THR A 13 -6.13 2.07 -12.51
C THR A 13 -5.07 2.86 -11.76
N GLU A 14 -5.35 4.14 -11.41
CA GLU A 14 -4.46 4.95 -10.57
C GLU A 14 -4.25 4.30 -9.18
N ILE A 15 -5.32 3.76 -8.59
CA ILE A 15 -5.25 3.04 -7.30
C ILE A 15 -4.36 1.78 -7.41
N ARG A 16 -4.57 0.95 -8.44
CA ARG A 16 -3.80 -0.28 -8.66
C ARG A 16 -2.31 0.01 -8.87
N ASN A 17 -1.99 0.99 -9.72
CA ASN A 17 -0.62 1.43 -9.95
C ASN A 17 0.05 1.90 -8.66
N PHE A 18 -0.67 2.70 -7.86
CA PHE A 18 -0.16 3.17 -6.57
C PHE A 18 0.16 2.03 -5.61
N VAL A 19 -0.70 1.01 -5.52
CA VAL A 19 -0.48 -0.17 -4.66
C VAL A 19 0.73 -0.98 -5.14
N GLN A 20 0.91 -1.15 -6.46
CA GLN A 20 2.07 -1.84 -7.03
C GLN A 20 3.38 -1.08 -6.81
N GLU A 21 3.35 0.25 -6.83
CA GLU A 21 4.51 1.10 -6.53
C GLU A 21 4.86 1.16 -5.04
N HIS A 22 3.90 0.83 -4.16
CA HIS A 22 4.03 0.90 -2.69
C HIS A 22 3.66 -0.44 -2.04
N PRO A 23 4.34 -1.56 -2.37
CA PRO A 23 3.90 -2.90 -1.98
C PRO A 23 4.08 -3.21 -0.49
N PHE A 24 4.83 -2.40 0.27
CA PHE A 24 5.03 -2.59 1.71
C PHE A 24 3.99 -1.81 2.50
N GLY A 25 3.01 -2.52 3.07
CA GLY A 25 1.86 -1.93 3.73
C GLY A 25 1.57 -2.50 5.12
N MET A 26 0.38 -2.23 5.62
CA MET A 26 -0.12 -2.73 6.90
C MET A 26 -1.41 -3.51 6.70
N LEU A 27 -1.46 -4.76 7.19
CA LEU A 27 -2.72 -5.47 7.39
C LEU A 27 -3.30 -5.08 8.74
N VAL A 28 -4.55 -4.65 8.75
CA VAL A 28 -5.30 -4.22 9.95
C VAL A 28 -6.63 -4.95 10.00
N ASN A 29 -6.96 -5.56 11.13
CA ASN A 29 -8.26 -6.16 11.41
C ASN A 29 -8.74 -5.86 12.83
N ASN A 30 -9.94 -6.28 13.16
CA ASN A 30 -10.48 -6.17 14.51
C ASN A 30 -9.86 -7.23 15.42
N GLY A 31 -9.00 -6.82 16.35
CA GLY A 31 -8.52 -7.70 17.41
C GLY A 31 -9.48 -7.76 18.60
N LYS A 32 -9.24 -8.69 19.54
CA LYS A 32 -10.09 -8.86 20.74
C LYS A 32 -10.05 -7.67 21.70
N GLN A 33 -8.90 -7.04 21.88
CA GLN A 33 -8.70 -5.91 22.79
C GLN A 33 -8.26 -4.65 22.05
N VAL A 34 -7.33 -4.80 21.11
CA VAL A 34 -6.84 -3.74 20.23
C VAL A 34 -6.83 -4.27 18.80
N PRO A 35 -6.92 -3.40 17.77
CA PRO A 35 -6.76 -3.85 16.39
C PRO A 35 -5.47 -4.63 16.18
N GLY A 36 -5.54 -5.72 15.43
CA GLY A 36 -4.36 -6.42 14.93
C GLY A 36 -3.71 -5.59 13.84
N VAL A 37 -2.38 -5.40 13.91
CA VAL A 37 -1.61 -4.66 12.90
C VAL A 37 -0.31 -5.39 12.61
N THR A 38 -0.04 -5.65 11.33
CA THR A 38 1.24 -6.22 10.88
C THR A 38 1.70 -5.53 9.61
N HIS A 39 2.97 -5.08 9.57
CA HIS A 39 3.63 -4.55 8.39
C HIS A 39 4.23 -5.69 7.58
N LEU A 40 3.97 -5.73 6.28
CA LEU A 40 4.42 -6.82 5.40
C LEU A 40 4.37 -6.41 3.92
N PRO A 41 5.15 -7.07 3.05
CA PRO A 41 5.00 -6.94 1.61
C PRO A 41 3.69 -7.56 1.16
N MET A 42 3.06 -6.94 0.19
CA MET A 42 1.75 -7.31 -0.35
C MET A 42 1.78 -7.29 -1.87
N GLN A 43 1.11 -8.24 -2.49
CA GLN A 43 0.98 -8.33 -3.94
C GLN A 43 -0.48 -8.12 -4.35
N LEU A 44 -0.71 -7.18 -5.26
CA LEU A 44 -2.00 -6.99 -5.91
C LEU A 44 -2.14 -7.98 -7.07
N LEU A 45 -3.22 -8.75 -7.05
CA LEU A 45 -3.63 -9.59 -8.17
C LEU A 45 -5.01 -9.17 -8.64
N THR A 46 -5.22 -9.18 -9.96
CA THR A 46 -6.53 -8.96 -10.58
C THR A 46 -6.87 -10.20 -11.42
N ASP A 47 -8.00 -10.81 -11.15
CA ASP A 47 -8.46 -11.97 -11.91
C ASP A 47 -9.06 -11.60 -13.27
N ASP A 48 -9.36 -12.62 -14.09
CA ASP A 48 -9.94 -12.44 -15.44
C ASP A 48 -11.31 -11.74 -15.41
N SER A 49 -12.00 -11.73 -14.27
CA SER A 49 -13.27 -11.00 -14.07
C SER A 49 -13.06 -9.55 -13.62
N GLY A 50 -11.83 -9.11 -13.44
CA GLY A 50 -11.46 -7.77 -12.98
C GLY A 50 -11.55 -7.56 -11.48
N LYS A 51 -11.71 -8.64 -10.68
CA LYS A 51 -11.73 -8.58 -9.22
C LYS A 51 -10.32 -8.58 -8.66
N ASP A 52 -10.10 -7.71 -7.68
CA ASP A 52 -8.82 -7.54 -7.02
C ASP A 52 -8.71 -8.38 -5.75
N SER A 53 -7.51 -8.89 -5.52
CA SER A 53 -7.11 -9.48 -4.24
C SER A 53 -5.70 -9.00 -3.86
N ILE A 54 -5.43 -8.93 -2.56
CA ILE A 54 -4.10 -8.63 -2.02
C ILE A 54 -3.56 -9.89 -1.34
N ASN A 55 -2.48 -10.42 -1.88
CA ASN A 55 -1.80 -11.58 -1.35
C ASN A 55 -0.61 -11.18 -0.48
N MET A 56 -0.44 -11.90 0.63
CA MET A 56 0.62 -11.66 1.62
C MET A 56 0.87 -12.91 2.44
N HIS A 57 1.93 -12.94 3.24
CA HIS A 57 2.15 -14.02 4.20
C HIS A 57 2.70 -13.50 5.52
N LEU A 58 2.40 -14.23 6.60
CA LEU A 58 2.87 -13.97 7.96
C LEU A 58 3.54 -15.21 8.53
N SER A 59 4.46 -15.00 9.47
CA SER A 59 4.93 -16.15 10.30
C SER A 59 3.78 -16.72 11.11
N LYS A 60 3.65 -18.05 11.17
CA LYS A 60 2.72 -18.74 12.07
C LYS A 60 2.97 -18.44 13.55
N ALA A 61 4.18 -18.00 13.90
CA ALA A 61 4.53 -17.58 15.26
C ALA A 61 3.94 -16.19 15.61
N ASN A 62 3.59 -15.38 14.60
CA ASN A 62 2.99 -14.06 14.81
C ASN A 62 1.62 -14.22 15.52
N PRO A 63 1.39 -13.58 16.69
CA PRO A 63 0.10 -13.61 17.36
C PRO A 63 -1.05 -13.10 16.48
N HIS A 64 -0.80 -12.12 15.62
CA HIS A 64 -1.78 -11.61 14.66
C HIS A 64 -2.22 -12.73 13.69
N ALA A 65 -1.27 -13.49 13.10
CA ALA A 65 -1.59 -14.61 12.20
C ALA A 65 -2.48 -15.70 12.88
N LYS A 66 -2.25 -15.92 14.18
CA LYS A 66 -3.07 -16.88 14.97
C LYS A 66 -4.48 -16.37 15.21
N ALA A 67 -4.66 -15.05 15.32
CA ALA A 67 -5.94 -14.42 15.61
C ALA A 67 -6.82 -14.21 14.35
N LEU A 68 -6.23 -14.22 13.14
CA LEU A 68 -6.98 -14.05 11.89
C LEU A 68 -7.93 -15.23 11.64
N GLU A 69 -9.11 -14.95 11.11
CA GLU A 69 -10.13 -15.95 10.76
C GLU A 69 -10.57 -15.79 9.29
N ASN A 70 -10.99 -16.90 8.67
CA ASN A 70 -11.58 -16.87 7.33
C ASN A 70 -12.90 -16.12 7.32
N GLY A 71 -13.10 -15.23 6.33
CA GLY A 71 -14.30 -14.41 6.22
C GLY A 71 -14.30 -13.16 7.11
N GLU A 72 -13.25 -12.96 7.90
CA GLU A 72 -13.10 -11.76 8.72
C GLU A 72 -12.82 -10.53 7.85
N SER A 73 -13.43 -9.39 8.21
CA SER A 73 -13.17 -8.13 7.55
C SER A 73 -11.82 -7.54 7.95
N ALA A 74 -11.07 -7.06 6.98
CA ALA A 74 -9.77 -6.43 7.18
C ALA A 74 -9.53 -5.28 6.21
N VAL A 75 -8.48 -4.52 6.50
CA VAL A 75 -8.01 -3.41 5.66
C VAL A 75 -6.52 -3.59 5.41
N ALA A 76 -6.12 -3.62 4.14
CA ALA A 76 -4.73 -3.40 3.76
C ALA A 76 -4.52 -1.90 3.51
N VAL A 77 -3.53 -1.32 4.20
CA VAL A 77 -3.21 0.11 4.16
C VAL A 77 -1.90 0.32 3.46
N PHE A 78 -1.91 1.13 2.41
CA PHE A 78 -0.74 1.55 1.64
C PHE A 78 -0.55 3.05 1.82
N LEU A 79 0.65 3.47 2.20
CA LEU A 79 1.00 4.87 2.41
C LEU A 79 2.15 5.22 1.47
N GLY A 80 1.92 6.23 0.64
CA GLY A 80 2.94 6.82 -0.21
C GLY A 80 3.67 7.97 0.47
N THR A 81 4.31 8.79 -0.36
CA THR A 81 5.02 9.97 0.10
C THR A 81 4.09 10.90 0.88
N ASN A 82 4.61 11.43 1.96
CA ASN A 82 3.92 12.43 2.78
C ASN A 82 4.92 13.49 3.27
N CYS A 83 4.46 14.72 3.41
CA CYS A 83 5.29 15.79 3.98
C CYS A 83 4.44 16.86 4.66
N TYR A 84 5.07 17.56 5.60
CA TYR A 84 4.52 18.77 6.22
C TYR A 84 4.52 19.91 5.20
N ILE A 85 3.45 20.70 5.19
CA ILE A 85 3.29 21.89 4.34
C ILE A 85 3.25 23.14 5.21
N SER A 86 4.29 23.97 5.07
CA SER A 86 4.33 25.24 5.76
C SER A 86 3.40 26.26 5.11
N PRO A 87 2.62 27.04 5.89
CA PRO A 87 1.83 28.15 5.35
C PRO A 87 2.68 29.22 4.66
N ARG A 88 3.97 29.29 4.95
CA ARG A 88 4.93 30.21 4.28
C ARG A 88 5.14 29.88 2.81
N TRP A 89 4.83 28.66 2.39
CA TRP A 89 5.02 28.19 1.01
C TRP A 89 3.86 28.54 0.08
N TYR A 90 2.76 29.06 0.62
CA TYR A 90 1.64 29.57 -0.18
C TYR A 90 1.85 31.03 -0.57
N ALA A 91 1.28 31.44 -1.70
CA ALA A 91 1.24 32.84 -2.12
C ALA A 91 0.33 33.66 -1.17
N ALA A 92 -0.85 33.15 -0.87
CA ALA A 92 -1.79 33.75 0.08
C ALA A 92 -1.29 33.59 1.53
N LYS A 93 -1.54 34.61 2.37
CA LYS A 93 -1.00 34.68 3.75
C LYS A 93 -1.96 34.18 4.83
N ASP A 94 -3.19 33.85 4.47
CA ASP A 94 -4.25 33.35 5.34
C ASP A 94 -4.35 31.82 5.41
N ASN A 95 -3.31 31.12 4.92
CA ASN A 95 -3.22 29.68 4.96
C ASN A 95 -2.70 29.17 6.32
N VAL A 96 -3.05 27.91 6.63
CA VAL A 96 -2.64 27.21 7.85
C VAL A 96 -1.72 26.02 7.51
N PRO A 97 -0.88 25.55 8.46
CA PRO A 97 -0.06 24.38 8.26
C PRO A 97 -0.93 23.12 8.04
N THR A 98 -0.41 22.21 7.22
CA THR A 98 -1.08 20.94 6.95
C THR A 98 -0.06 19.85 6.57
N TRP A 99 -0.56 18.63 6.33
CA TRP A 99 0.18 17.55 5.70
C TRP A 99 -0.42 17.23 4.34
N ASN A 100 0.43 17.05 3.35
CA ASN A 100 0.07 16.44 2.09
C ASN A 100 0.55 14.98 2.09
N TYR A 101 -0.26 14.09 1.50
CA TYR A 101 0.01 12.65 1.47
C TYR A 101 -0.87 11.94 0.45
N ILE A 102 -0.46 10.73 0.06
CA ILE A 102 -1.27 9.79 -0.70
C ILE A 102 -1.41 8.52 0.13
N ALA A 103 -2.63 8.03 0.26
CA ALA A 103 -2.92 6.77 0.95
C ALA A 103 -4.03 6.01 0.25
N VAL A 104 -3.89 4.68 0.20
CA VAL A 104 -4.89 3.77 -0.35
C VAL A 104 -5.21 2.70 0.68
N HIS A 105 -6.50 2.45 0.88
CA HIS A 105 -7.01 1.34 1.67
C HIS A 105 -7.72 0.35 0.75
N ALA A 106 -7.34 -0.93 0.82
CA ALA A 106 -8.10 -2.04 0.29
C ALA A 106 -8.92 -2.64 1.44
N VAL A 107 -10.23 -2.53 1.36
CA VAL A 107 -11.15 -3.09 2.37
C VAL A 107 -11.79 -4.35 1.80
N GLY A 108 -11.82 -5.42 2.57
CA GLY A 108 -12.37 -6.69 2.11
C GLY A 108 -12.36 -7.79 3.17
N THR A 109 -12.48 -9.02 2.73
CA THR A 109 -12.54 -10.21 3.57
C THR A 109 -11.32 -11.10 3.40
N LEU A 110 -10.89 -11.72 4.51
CA LEU A 110 -9.69 -12.55 4.56
C LEU A 110 -9.98 -14.02 4.22
N ARG A 111 -9.04 -14.64 3.49
CA ARG A 111 -8.91 -16.09 3.34
C ARG A 111 -7.50 -16.52 3.74
N LYS A 112 -7.38 -17.48 4.65
CA LYS A 112 -6.10 -18.11 4.97
C LYS A 112 -5.72 -19.12 3.88
N ILE A 113 -4.44 -19.15 3.55
CA ILE A 113 -3.82 -20.09 2.64
C ILE A 113 -2.85 -20.94 3.47
N GLU A 114 -3.22 -22.20 3.71
CA GLU A 114 -2.46 -23.14 4.53
C GLU A 114 -1.98 -24.36 3.74
N ASN A 115 -2.52 -24.56 2.53
CA ASN A 115 -2.05 -25.60 1.62
C ASN A 115 -0.62 -25.30 1.16
N GLU A 116 0.27 -26.32 1.24
CA GLU A 116 1.72 -26.14 0.97
C GLU A 116 1.96 -25.72 -0.48
N ASP A 117 1.24 -26.27 -1.46
CA ASP A 117 1.43 -25.94 -2.87
C ASP A 117 0.92 -24.52 -3.20
N GLU A 118 -0.20 -24.09 -2.61
CA GLU A 118 -0.69 -22.69 -2.72
C GLU A 118 0.30 -21.72 -2.07
N LEU A 119 0.89 -22.07 -0.91
CA LEU A 119 1.89 -21.24 -0.24
C LEU A 119 3.17 -21.11 -1.07
N MET A 120 3.67 -22.21 -1.65
CA MET A 120 4.84 -22.16 -2.53
C MET A 120 4.56 -21.27 -3.73
N LYS A 121 3.39 -21.40 -4.37
CA LYS A 121 2.98 -20.54 -5.48
C LYS A 121 2.90 -19.07 -5.09
N LEU A 122 2.33 -18.76 -3.93
CA LEU A 122 2.24 -17.38 -3.41
C LEU A 122 3.64 -16.78 -3.19
N VAL A 123 4.55 -17.54 -2.56
CA VAL A 123 5.93 -17.09 -2.32
C VAL A 123 6.68 -16.90 -3.63
N ASP A 124 6.52 -17.80 -4.62
CA ASP A 124 7.14 -17.68 -5.93
C ASP A 124 6.66 -16.41 -6.66
N GLN A 125 5.35 -16.13 -6.62
CA GLN A 125 4.77 -14.93 -7.25
C GLN A 125 5.30 -13.65 -6.62
N LEU A 126 5.28 -13.55 -5.28
CA LEU A 126 5.85 -12.42 -4.54
C LEU A 126 7.34 -12.22 -4.86
N THR A 127 8.11 -13.32 -4.87
CA THR A 127 9.55 -13.27 -5.18
C THR A 127 9.79 -12.82 -6.60
N THR A 128 9.07 -13.37 -7.57
CA THR A 128 9.21 -13.01 -8.99
C THR A 128 8.93 -11.53 -9.21
N GLU A 129 7.93 -10.96 -8.55
CA GLU A 129 7.61 -9.53 -8.65
C GLU A 129 8.77 -8.66 -8.15
N HIS A 130 9.35 -9.00 -6.99
CA HIS A 130 10.44 -8.22 -6.39
C HIS A 130 11.79 -8.44 -7.07
N GLU A 131 12.01 -9.60 -7.68
CA GLU A 131 13.21 -9.90 -8.46
C GLU A 131 13.13 -9.40 -9.92
N ASN A 132 11.98 -8.89 -10.34
CA ASN A 132 11.77 -8.38 -11.68
C ASN A 132 12.77 -7.26 -12.00
N GLY A 133 13.49 -7.41 -13.13
CA GLY A 133 14.54 -6.48 -13.55
C GLY A 133 15.94 -6.80 -13.00
N ALA A 134 16.10 -7.77 -12.12
CA ALA A 134 17.42 -8.26 -11.72
C ALA A 134 18.13 -8.98 -12.86
N LYS A 135 19.47 -8.81 -13.01
CA LYS A 135 20.25 -9.52 -14.03
C LYS A 135 20.24 -11.04 -13.88
N SER A 136 20.09 -11.52 -12.66
CA SER A 136 19.99 -12.94 -12.31
C SER A 136 18.94 -13.05 -11.20
N PRO A 137 17.64 -13.09 -11.54
CA PRO A 137 16.58 -13.13 -10.54
C PRO A 137 16.71 -14.41 -9.70
N TRP A 138 16.60 -14.27 -8.41
CA TRP A 138 16.57 -15.40 -7.49
C TRP A 138 15.25 -16.17 -7.64
N GLN A 139 15.34 -17.50 -7.59
CA GLN A 139 14.18 -18.38 -7.59
C GLN A 139 14.32 -19.43 -6.49
N ALA A 140 13.21 -19.78 -5.86
CA ALA A 140 13.21 -20.82 -4.83
C ALA A 140 13.48 -22.20 -5.46
N ASP A 141 14.49 -22.91 -4.95
CA ASP A 141 14.67 -24.34 -5.26
C ASP A 141 13.90 -25.18 -4.23
N TRP A 142 12.68 -25.58 -4.58
CA TRP A 142 11.80 -26.35 -3.73
C TRP A 142 12.27 -27.81 -3.49
N HIS A 143 13.32 -28.28 -4.20
CA HIS A 143 13.97 -29.56 -3.91
C HIS A 143 14.90 -29.46 -2.68
N VAL A 144 15.33 -28.25 -2.33
CA VAL A 144 16.11 -28.00 -1.11
C VAL A 144 15.19 -28.09 0.11
N THR A 145 15.35 -29.16 0.91
CA THR A 145 14.52 -29.43 2.09
C THR A 145 14.45 -28.25 3.06
N LYS A 146 15.56 -27.50 3.24
CA LYS A 146 15.58 -26.31 4.10
C LYS A 146 14.61 -25.23 3.61
N ILE A 147 14.62 -24.93 2.31
CA ILE A 147 13.75 -23.91 1.69
C ILE A 147 12.28 -24.34 1.83
N ARG A 148 11.98 -25.59 1.46
CA ARG A 148 10.62 -26.15 1.59
C ARG A 148 10.11 -26.15 3.04
N ASN A 149 10.97 -26.43 4.03
CA ASN A 149 10.57 -26.39 5.43
C ASN A 149 10.28 -24.96 5.93
N MET A 150 10.88 -23.92 5.35
CA MET A 150 10.59 -22.55 5.72
C MET A 150 9.14 -22.14 5.36
N VAL A 151 8.57 -22.68 4.27
CA VAL A 151 7.17 -22.44 3.89
C VAL A 151 6.21 -22.97 4.97
N LYS A 152 6.55 -24.05 5.66
CA LYS A 152 5.71 -24.61 6.75
C LYS A 152 5.61 -23.67 7.96
N ALA A 153 6.54 -22.71 8.10
CA ALA A 153 6.54 -21.75 9.21
C ALA A 153 5.69 -20.50 8.92
N ILE A 154 5.11 -20.37 7.72
CA ILE A 154 4.27 -19.24 7.33
C ILE A 154 2.82 -19.68 7.08
N VAL A 155 1.93 -18.70 7.10
CA VAL A 155 0.55 -18.76 6.61
C VAL A 155 0.37 -17.68 5.57
N GLY A 156 -0.19 -18.03 4.42
CA GLY A 156 -0.58 -17.06 3.41
C GLY A 156 -1.95 -16.46 3.76
N ILE A 157 -2.13 -15.24 3.35
CA ILE A 157 -3.39 -14.51 3.49
C ILE A 157 -3.74 -13.88 2.13
N GLU A 158 -4.95 -14.11 1.69
CA GLU A 158 -5.59 -13.39 0.60
C GLU A 158 -6.63 -12.45 1.20
N LEU A 159 -6.53 -11.16 0.93
CA LEU A 159 -7.59 -10.19 1.17
C LEU A 159 -8.37 -10.00 -0.14
N LYS A 160 -9.59 -10.52 -0.22
CA LYS A 160 -10.50 -10.27 -1.35
C LYS A 160 -11.02 -8.86 -1.26
N VAL A 161 -10.63 -8.00 -2.20
CA VAL A 161 -10.98 -6.58 -2.16
C VAL A 161 -12.45 -6.39 -2.54
N GLU A 162 -13.20 -5.77 -1.63
CA GLU A 162 -14.62 -5.42 -1.83
C GLU A 162 -14.75 -3.95 -2.25
N ARG A 163 -13.88 -3.09 -1.74
CA ARG A 163 -13.82 -1.68 -2.13
C ARG A 163 -12.44 -1.07 -1.91
N TRP A 164 -12.14 -0.10 -2.75
CA TRP A 164 -10.97 0.75 -2.65
C TRP A 164 -11.32 2.11 -2.05
N GLU A 165 -10.43 2.64 -1.22
CA GLU A 165 -10.52 3.99 -0.69
C GLU A 165 -9.18 4.69 -0.97
N GLY A 166 -9.11 5.49 -2.05
CA GLY A 166 -7.92 6.22 -2.45
C GLY A 166 -8.03 7.71 -2.10
N LYS A 167 -7.02 8.25 -1.42
CA LYS A 167 -6.92 9.67 -1.08
C LYS A 167 -5.58 10.23 -1.54
N LYS A 168 -5.64 11.28 -2.36
CA LYS A 168 -4.49 12.04 -2.87
C LYS A 168 -4.66 13.49 -2.45
N LYS A 169 -4.07 13.87 -1.34
CA LYS A 169 -4.08 15.25 -0.83
C LYS A 169 -2.73 15.89 -1.13
N ILE A 170 -2.68 16.69 -2.18
CA ILE A 170 -1.46 17.32 -2.70
C ILE A 170 -1.63 18.82 -2.99
N GLY A 171 -2.65 19.46 -2.41
CA GLY A 171 -2.92 20.89 -2.56
C GLY A 171 -3.81 21.26 -3.75
N GLN A 172 -4.44 20.29 -4.44
CA GLN A 172 -5.29 20.53 -5.64
C GLN A 172 -6.55 21.36 -5.38
N ASN A 173 -6.90 21.60 -4.13
CA ASN A 173 -8.01 22.46 -3.72
C ASN A 173 -7.58 23.92 -3.48
N ARG A 174 -6.31 24.25 -3.75
CA ARG A 174 -5.76 25.61 -3.59
C ARG A 174 -5.84 26.38 -4.91
N SER A 175 -5.69 27.72 -4.83
CA SER A 175 -5.58 28.55 -6.04
C SER A 175 -4.39 28.14 -6.91
N THR A 176 -4.40 28.50 -8.18
CA THR A 176 -3.29 28.20 -9.11
C THR A 176 -1.99 28.83 -8.62
N GLU A 177 -2.03 30.02 -8.06
CA GLU A 177 -0.88 30.75 -7.51
C GLU A 177 -0.31 30.03 -6.29
N ASP A 178 -1.19 29.56 -5.37
CA ASP A 178 -0.79 28.80 -4.20
C ASP A 178 -0.17 27.44 -4.59
N GLN A 179 -0.75 26.74 -5.57
CA GLN A 179 -0.21 25.48 -6.08
C GLN A 179 1.16 25.66 -6.71
N ALA A 180 1.35 26.71 -7.51
CA ALA A 180 2.64 27.01 -8.15
C ALA A 180 3.72 27.35 -7.11
N SER A 181 3.40 28.22 -6.14
CA SER A 181 4.30 28.60 -5.05
C SER A 181 4.65 27.39 -4.17
N LEU A 182 3.65 26.59 -3.80
CA LEU A 182 3.85 25.37 -3.02
C LEU A 182 4.78 24.39 -3.74
N ARG A 183 4.53 24.11 -5.02
CA ARG A 183 5.33 23.20 -5.83
C ARG A 183 6.79 23.67 -5.92
N GLN A 184 7.02 24.95 -6.15
CA GLN A 184 8.37 25.52 -6.21
C GLN A 184 9.13 25.34 -4.89
N ASN A 185 8.50 25.61 -3.73
CA ASN A 185 9.11 25.42 -2.43
C ASN A 185 9.40 23.94 -2.14
N LEU A 186 8.51 23.02 -2.53
CA LEU A 186 8.72 21.57 -2.38
C LEU A 186 9.89 21.08 -3.25
N GLN A 187 10.03 21.60 -4.49
CA GLN A 187 11.15 21.25 -5.38
C GLN A 187 12.51 21.73 -4.84
N GLN A 188 12.53 22.84 -4.12
CA GLN A 188 13.73 23.44 -3.52
C GLN A 188 14.04 22.92 -2.12
N SER A 189 13.21 22.06 -1.56
CA SER A 189 13.40 21.45 -0.24
C SER A 189 14.53 20.42 -0.27
N ASP A 190 15.33 20.37 0.80
CA ASP A 190 16.34 19.32 0.99
C ASP A 190 15.71 17.96 1.41
N ASP A 191 14.42 17.94 1.72
CA ASP A 191 13.69 16.72 2.06
C ASP A 191 13.27 15.96 0.81
N PRO A 192 13.76 14.72 0.59
CA PRO A 192 13.42 13.91 -0.59
C PRO A 192 11.91 13.65 -0.73
N ALA A 193 11.18 13.51 0.37
CA ALA A 193 9.74 13.30 0.34
C ALA A 193 9.01 14.51 -0.24
N SER A 194 9.46 15.72 0.10
CA SER A 194 8.95 16.98 -0.47
C SER A 194 9.18 17.05 -1.97
N GLN A 195 10.38 16.68 -2.44
CA GLN A 195 10.70 16.67 -3.88
C GLN A 195 9.86 15.68 -4.67
N ILE A 196 9.66 14.47 -4.13
CA ILE A 196 8.79 13.44 -4.74
C ILE A 196 7.35 13.96 -4.82
N LEU A 197 6.84 14.58 -3.75
CA LEU A 197 5.48 15.12 -3.75
C LEU A 197 5.31 16.23 -4.81
N ALA A 198 6.32 17.10 -4.99
CA ALA A 198 6.31 18.14 -6.02
C ALA A 198 6.16 17.55 -7.44
N GLN A 199 6.75 16.39 -7.72
CA GLN A 199 6.63 15.70 -9.00
C GLN A 199 5.21 15.14 -9.23
N GLN A 200 4.50 14.78 -8.17
CA GLN A 200 3.13 14.26 -8.22
C GLN A 200 2.07 15.39 -8.38
N MET A 201 2.44 16.64 -8.12
CA MET A 201 1.58 17.80 -8.37
C MET A 201 1.53 18.08 -9.88
N LYS A 202 0.33 18.00 -10.48
CA LYS A 202 0.14 18.31 -11.91
C LYS A 202 0.58 19.75 -12.20
N THR A 203 1.22 19.96 -13.34
CA THR A 203 1.39 21.29 -13.94
C THR A 203 0.11 21.58 -14.72
N ASN A 204 -0.66 22.57 -14.32
CA ASN A 204 -1.76 23.12 -15.13
C ASN A 204 -1.17 23.98 -16.24
#